data_21a88cc2310cd24c3df90c1510e08ff2
#
_entry.id   21a88cc2310cd24c3df90c1510e08ff2
#
_cell.length_a   1.000
_cell.length_b   1.000
_cell.length_c   1.000
_cell.angle_alpha   90.00
_cell.angle_beta   90.00
_cell.angle_gamma   90.00
#
_symmetry.space_group_name_H-M   'P 1'
#
loop_
_entity.id
_entity.type
_entity.pdbx_description
1 polymer ?
#
loop_
_entity_poly.entity_id
_entity_poly.type
_entity_poly.pdbx_seq_one_letter_code
_entity_poly.pdbx_strand_id
1 'polypeptide(L)'
;MGARFGVHSRAWERLTRYRWCMSFFDMTSDADVEDDLDRVETDVVVDCDIEAAWALVSEPGWWVNDGPLGDHEVTLGDDGIYRVSDPDAGDWLIEKADEDPMDVVAFRWYPLADDELPDEYATRVEVSLSEERGGVAIHVEESGLASVSDDEAEARQAYDDAIGMWEQVLLAAKNYLEGR
;
A
#
# COMPACT_ATOMS: atom_id res chain seq x y z
N MET A 1 21.14 -30.63 -19.07
CA MET A 1 20.14 -30.98 -18.05
C MET A 1 19.95 -29.73 -17.23
N GLY A 2 19.00 -28.88 -17.61
CA GLY A 2 18.71 -27.60 -16.98
C GLY A 2 17.53 -27.76 -16.05
N ALA A 3 17.73 -27.53 -14.79
CA ALA A 3 16.65 -27.40 -13.82
C ALA A 3 16.15 -25.94 -13.86
N ARG A 4 14.96 -25.74 -14.38
CA ARG A 4 14.18 -24.51 -14.22
C ARG A 4 13.58 -24.56 -12.83
N PHE A 5 14.07 -23.73 -11.93
CA PHE A 5 13.38 -23.42 -10.68
C PHE A 5 12.34 -22.35 -10.99
N GLY A 6 11.08 -22.79 -11.13
CA GLY A 6 9.94 -21.88 -11.07
C GLY A 6 9.75 -21.44 -9.62
N VAL A 7 10.19 -20.26 -9.30
CA VAL A 7 9.85 -19.60 -8.02
C VAL A 7 8.44 -19.01 -8.21
N HIS A 8 7.42 -19.83 -7.96
CA HIS A 8 6.09 -19.30 -7.71
C HIS A 8 6.13 -18.62 -6.34
N SER A 9 6.27 -17.30 -6.36
CA SER A 9 6.18 -16.48 -5.17
C SER A 9 4.79 -16.63 -4.55
N ARG A 10 4.70 -17.35 -3.45
CA ARG A 10 3.46 -17.53 -2.67
C ARG A 10 3.01 -16.24 -1.96
N ALA A 11 3.82 -15.20 -2.04
CA ALA A 11 3.53 -13.91 -1.43
C ALA A 11 2.30 -13.25 -2.08
N TRP A 12 2.16 -13.36 -3.42
CA TRP A 12 1.04 -12.80 -4.16
C TRP A 12 -0.27 -13.58 -3.99
N GLU A 13 -0.20 -14.86 -3.65
CA GLU A 13 -1.41 -15.63 -3.33
C GLU A 13 -2.10 -15.14 -2.05
N ARG A 14 -1.42 -14.36 -1.21
CA ARG A 14 -2.03 -13.76 -0.02
C ARG A 14 -2.76 -12.46 -0.34
N LEU A 15 -2.27 -11.66 -1.28
CA LEU A 15 -2.99 -10.47 -1.77
C LEU A 15 -4.30 -10.83 -2.48
N THR A 16 -4.36 -11.99 -3.14
CA THR A 16 -5.58 -12.47 -3.81
C THR A 16 -6.68 -12.95 -2.86
N ARG A 17 -6.48 -12.95 -1.54
CA ARG A 17 -7.56 -13.24 -0.58
C ARG A 17 -8.55 -12.08 -0.42
N TYR A 18 -8.18 -10.86 -0.80
CA TYR A 18 -9.10 -9.71 -0.86
C TYR A 18 -10.08 -9.76 -2.03
N ARG A 19 -10.45 -10.97 -2.45
CA ARG A 19 -11.47 -11.19 -3.47
C ARG A 19 -12.87 -10.88 -2.92
N TRP A 20 -13.21 -9.60 -2.86
CA TRP A 20 -14.60 -9.17 -2.72
C TRP A 20 -15.14 -8.74 -4.07
N CYS A 21 -16.15 -9.48 -4.45
CA CYS A 21 -17.04 -9.33 -5.57
C CYS A 21 -17.55 -7.88 -5.69
N MET A 22 -17.14 -7.15 -6.75
CA MET A 22 -18.00 -6.14 -7.34
C MET A 22 -17.93 -6.22 -8.85
N SER A 23 -19.01 -6.76 -9.37
CA SER A 23 -19.44 -6.69 -10.75
C SER A 23 -20.06 -5.32 -11.02
N PHE A 24 -19.85 -4.82 -12.23
CA PHE A 24 -20.54 -3.73 -12.90
C PHE A 24 -19.91 -2.34 -12.87
N PHE A 25 -19.15 -1.98 -13.90
CA PHE A 25 -19.59 -1.00 -14.89
C PHE A 25 -18.72 -1.08 -16.15
N ASP A 26 -19.32 -1.56 -17.23
CA ASP A 26 -18.81 -1.48 -18.59
C ASP A 26 -19.08 -0.05 -19.12
N MET A 27 -18.02 0.68 -19.49
CA MET A 27 -18.12 1.75 -20.48
C MET A 27 -16.80 1.91 -21.23
N THR A 28 -16.82 1.44 -22.44
CA THR A 28 -15.87 1.67 -23.53
C THR A 28 -15.51 3.15 -23.70
N SER A 29 -14.22 3.44 -23.72
CA SER A 29 -13.68 4.55 -24.48
C SER A 29 -12.29 4.17 -24.99
N ASP A 30 -12.22 3.87 -26.30
CA ASP A 30 -10.97 3.77 -27.06
C ASP A 30 -10.21 5.12 -26.99
N ALA A 31 -9.14 5.14 -26.30
CA ALA A 31 -7.97 5.97 -26.58
C ALA A 31 -6.77 5.16 -26.08
N ASP A 32 -5.80 4.91 -26.94
CA ASP A 32 -4.51 4.32 -26.61
C ASP A 32 -3.75 5.24 -25.62
N VAL A 33 -4.18 5.22 -24.36
CA VAL A 33 -3.37 5.57 -23.21
C VAL A 33 -2.72 4.23 -22.85
N GLU A 34 -1.42 4.10 -23.07
CA GLU A 34 -0.64 3.06 -22.40
C GLU A 34 -0.92 3.31 -20.92
N ASP A 35 -1.77 2.48 -20.31
CA ASP A 35 -2.05 2.53 -18.89
C ASP A 35 -0.71 2.34 -18.18
N ASP A 36 -0.27 3.38 -17.48
CA ASP A 36 0.90 3.29 -16.62
C ASP A 36 0.54 2.41 -15.42
N LEU A 37 0.79 1.11 -15.56
CA LEU A 37 0.52 0.11 -14.53
C LEU A 37 1.54 0.15 -13.38
N ASP A 38 2.49 1.06 -13.43
CA ASP A 38 3.55 1.17 -12.44
C ASP A 38 3.14 1.96 -11.20
N ARG A 39 2.09 2.81 -11.31
CA ARG A 39 1.75 3.78 -10.28
C ARG A 39 0.25 3.90 -10.04
N VAL A 40 -0.13 3.91 -8.76
CA VAL A 40 -1.48 4.20 -8.28
C VAL A 40 -1.45 5.45 -7.42
N GLU A 41 -2.37 6.37 -7.64
CA GLU A 41 -2.58 7.58 -6.84
C GLU A 41 -4.01 7.63 -6.34
N THR A 42 -4.19 8.01 -5.07
CA THR A 42 -5.51 8.23 -4.47
C THR A 42 -5.43 9.21 -3.32
N ASP A 43 -6.54 9.87 -3.00
CA ASP A 43 -6.58 10.86 -1.93
C ASP A 43 -7.90 10.82 -1.13
N VAL A 44 -7.87 11.37 0.06
CA VAL A 44 -9.05 11.61 0.89
C VAL A 44 -8.89 12.89 1.70
N VAL A 45 -9.96 13.64 1.84
CA VAL A 45 -10.01 14.78 2.78
C VAL A 45 -10.66 14.35 4.08
N VAL A 46 -9.97 14.63 5.19
CA VAL A 46 -10.35 14.21 6.55
C VAL A 46 -10.51 15.43 7.45
N ASP A 47 -11.60 15.49 8.22
CA ASP A 47 -11.85 16.57 9.19
C ASP A 47 -11.05 16.32 10.48
N CYS A 48 -9.76 16.69 10.45
CA CYS A 48 -8.83 16.56 11.58
C CYS A 48 -7.72 17.62 11.51
N ASP A 49 -6.94 17.75 12.58
CA ASP A 49 -5.72 18.56 12.59
C ASP A 49 -4.59 17.81 11.87
N ILE A 50 -3.65 18.56 11.27
CA ILE A 50 -2.54 17.98 10.50
C ILE A 50 -1.63 17.11 11.38
N GLU A 51 -1.50 17.45 12.67
CA GLU A 51 -0.74 16.68 13.64
C GLU A 51 -1.36 15.29 13.87
N ALA A 52 -2.68 15.19 13.87
CA ALA A 52 -3.39 13.91 13.99
C ALA A 52 -3.23 13.07 12.74
N ALA A 53 -3.36 13.67 11.57
CA ALA A 53 -3.10 12.99 10.29
C ALA A 53 -1.65 12.50 10.22
N TRP A 54 -0.68 13.36 10.59
CA TRP A 54 0.74 13.01 10.59
C TRP A 54 1.04 11.86 11.55
N ALA A 55 0.49 11.88 12.77
CA ALA A 55 0.69 10.82 13.75
C ALA A 55 0.27 9.44 13.21
N LEU A 56 -0.78 9.39 12.39
CA LEU A 56 -1.20 8.17 11.71
C LEU A 56 -0.26 7.82 10.56
N VAL A 57 -0.11 8.73 9.57
CA VAL A 57 0.55 8.37 8.31
C VAL A 57 2.06 8.19 8.43
N SER A 58 2.70 8.73 9.46
CA SER A 58 4.13 8.54 9.73
C SER A 58 4.46 7.23 10.44
N GLU A 59 3.46 6.49 10.90
CA GLU A 59 3.64 5.16 11.48
C GLU A 59 3.91 4.12 10.38
N PRO A 60 5.03 3.38 10.42
CA PRO A 60 5.30 2.36 9.43
C PRO A 60 4.22 1.27 9.41
N GLY A 61 3.62 1.04 8.26
CA GLY A 61 2.60 0.00 8.08
C GLY A 61 1.22 0.33 8.61
N TRP A 62 0.89 1.60 8.84
CA TRP A 62 -0.45 2.01 9.26
C TRP A 62 -1.56 1.50 8.34
N TRP A 63 -1.24 1.18 7.09
CA TRP A 63 -2.17 0.61 6.10
C TRP A 63 -2.28 -0.92 6.16
N VAL A 64 -1.42 -1.60 6.93
CA VAL A 64 -1.44 -3.05 7.09
C VAL A 64 -2.56 -3.43 8.05
N ASN A 65 -3.73 -3.70 7.52
CA ASN A 65 -4.90 -4.13 8.29
C ASN A 65 -5.92 -4.82 7.36
N ASP A 66 -6.84 -5.58 7.94
CA ASP A 66 -8.00 -6.15 7.24
C ASP A 66 -9.28 -5.55 7.82
N GLY A 67 -9.62 -4.34 7.36
CA GLY A 67 -10.82 -3.61 7.75
C GLY A 67 -10.53 -2.30 8.50
N PRO A 68 -11.17 -2.05 9.67
CA PRO A 68 -10.91 -0.84 10.45
C PRO A 68 -9.45 -0.79 10.91
N LEU A 69 -8.87 0.42 10.93
CA LEU A 69 -7.54 0.60 11.51
C LEU A 69 -7.55 0.14 12.98
N GLY A 70 -6.66 -0.75 13.28
CA GLY A 70 -6.52 -1.37 14.59
C GLY A 70 -5.08 -1.35 15.07
N ASP A 71 -4.89 -1.84 16.29
CA ASP A 71 -3.56 -2.03 16.84
C ASP A 71 -2.90 -3.23 16.15
N HIS A 72 -1.79 -2.99 15.47
CA HIS A 72 -0.89 -4.01 14.95
C HIS A 72 0.47 -3.95 15.67
N GLU A 73 1.22 -5.03 15.63
CA GLU A 73 2.53 -5.07 16.28
C GLU A 73 3.59 -4.52 15.32
N VAL A 74 4.28 -3.45 15.74
CA VAL A 74 5.38 -2.85 14.99
C VAL A 74 6.67 -3.02 15.77
N THR A 75 7.66 -3.67 15.18
CA THR A 75 8.98 -3.87 15.78
C THR A 75 10.07 -3.36 14.84
N LEU A 76 10.92 -2.45 15.33
CA LEU A 76 12.10 -1.99 14.60
C LEU A 76 13.27 -2.96 14.83
N GLY A 77 13.78 -3.53 13.75
CA GLY A 77 14.98 -4.36 13.79
C GLY A 77 16.29 -3.57 13.86
N ASP A 78 17.37 -4.23 14.22
CA ASP A 78 18.72 -3.63 14.24
C ASP A 78 19.21 -3.24 12.84
N ASP A 79 18.58 -3.77 11.81
CA ASP A 79 18.78 -3.50 10.39
C ASP A 79 18.08 -2.20 9.91
N GLY A 80 17.29 -1.57 10.77
CA GLY A 80 16.49 -0.39 10.44
C GLY A 80 15.17 -0.70 9.75
N ILE A 81 14.84 -1.97 9.61
CA ILE A 81 13.58 -2.42 8.99
C ILE A 81 12.51 -2.62 10.06
N TYR A 82 11.33 -2.12 9.80
CA TYR A 82 10.16 -2.35 10.63
C TYR A 82 9.50 -3.68 10.23
N ARG A 83 9.20 -4.48 11.21
CA ARG A 83 8.38 -5.69 11.07
C ARG A 83 6.99 -5.35 11.61
N VAL A 84 6.02 -5.38 10.72
CA VAL A 84 4.62 -5.08 11.03
C VAL A 84 3.83 -6.37 10.95
N SER A 85 3.16 -6.71 12.03
CA SER A 85 2.41 -7.96 12.15
C SER A 85 0.95 -7.66 12.48
N ASP A 86 0.05 -8.10 11.60
CA ASP A 86 -1.38 -8.03 11.79
C ASP A 86 -1.96 -9.46 11.73
N PRO A 87 -2.85 -9.86 12.65
CA PRO A 87 -3.39 -11.22 12.70
C PRO A 87 -4.13 -11.66 11.44
N ASP A 88 -4.74 -10.72 10.73
CA ASP A 88 -5.58 -10.97 9.56
C ASP A 88 -4.87 -10.59 8.26
N ALA A 89 -4.12 -9.47 8.22
CA ALA A 89 -3.36 -9.01 7.06
C ALA A 89 -1.97 -9.67 6.93
N GLY A 90 -1.45 -10.28 7.99
CA GLY A 90 -0.17 -11.01 7.99
C GLY A 90 1.03 -10.14 8.35
N ASP A 91 2.23 -10.66 8.01
CA ASP A 91 3.51 -10.06 8.40
C ASP A 91 4.16 -9.34 7.21
N TRP A 92 4.69 -8.14 7.47
CA TRP A 92 5.26 -7.27 6.45
C TRP A 92 6.57 -6.64 6.91
N LEU A 93 7.48 -6.41 5.96
CA LEU A 93 8.71 -5.65 6.18
C LEU A 93 8.57 -4.26 5.55
N ILE A 94 8.88 -3.22 6.32
CA ILE A 94 8.70 -1.84 5.90
C ILE A 94 9.95 -1.05 6.24
N GLU A 95 10.53 -0.38 5.25
CA GLU A 95 11.62 0.57 5.42
C GLU A 95 11.06 1.99 5.30
N LYS A 96 11.37 2.87 6.27
CA LYS A 96 11.12 4.31 6.11
C LYS A 96 12.21 4.90 5.22
N ALA A 97 11.85 5.30 4.01
CA ALA A 97 12.80 5.73 2.98
C ALA A 97 13.09 7.23 3.04
N ASP A 98 12.09 8.06 3.38
CA ASP A 98 12.21 9.51 3.46
C ASP A 98 11.14 10.09 4.38
N GLU A 99 11.39 11.30 4.94
CA GLU A 99 10.43 11.97 5.83
C GLU A 99 10.72 13.48 5.89
N ASP A 100 9.70 14.29 5.58
CA ASP A 100 9.63 15.72 5.93
C ASP A 100 8.38 15.90 6.82
N PRO A 101 8.55 16.15 8.14
CA PRO A 101 7.46 16.14 9.10
C PRO A 101 6.32 17.11 8.74
N MET A 102 5.09 16.63 8.80
CA MET A 102 3.83 17.31 8.47
C MET A 102 3.64 17.59 6.96
N ASP A 103 4.52 17.11 6.11
CA ASP A 103 4.45 17.30 4.66
C ASP A 103 4.41 15.95 3.95
N VAL A 104 5.50 15.17 4.01
CA VAL A 104 5.61 13.91 3.27
C VAL A 104 6.37 12.85 4.04
N VAL A 105 5.94 11.60 3.89
CA VAL A 105 6.67 10.42 4.34
C VAL A 105 6.65 9.36 3.25
N ALA A 106 7.77 8.66 3.07
CA ALA A 106 7.89 7.60 2.09
C ALA A 106 8.40 6.31 2.72
N PHE A 107 7.84 5.21 2.26
CA PHE A 107 8.16 3.87 2.71
C PHE A 107 8.48 2.98 1.51
N ARG A 108 9.30 1.95 1.75
CA ARG A 108 9.36 0.75 0.92
C ARG A 108 8.73 -0.37 1.69
N TRP A 109 7.85 -1.12 1.07
CA TRP A 109 7.26 -2.27 1.71
C TRP A 109 7.49 -3.53 0.89
N TYR A 110 7.70 -4.61 1.63
CA TYR A 110 8.10 -5.88 1.08
C TYR A 110 7.16 -6.94 1.63
N PRO A 111 6.61 -7.81 0.78
CA PRO A 111 5.92 -8.99 1.28
C PRO A 111 6.93 -9.86 2.04
N LEU A 112 6.57 -10.34 3.23
CA LEU A 112 7.43 -11.24 3.98
C LEU A 112 7.52 -12.58 3.23
N ALA A 113 8.60 -12.79 2.53
CA ALA A 113 8.98 -14.05 1.91
C ALA A 113 10.34 -14.47 2.43
N ASP A 114 10.36 -15.50 3.30
CA ASP A 114 11.57 -16.21 3.69
C ASP A 114 12.76 -15.34 4.16
N ASP A 115 12.68 -14.66 5.31
CA ASP A 115 13.75 -14.00 6.08
C ASP A 115 14.78 -13.11 5.31
N GLU A 116 14.71 -13.03 3.99
CA GLU A 116 15.59 -12.21 3.15
C GLU A 116 14.76 -11.15 2.42
N LEU A 117 15.21 -9.89 2.49
CA LEU A 117 14.64 -8.77 1.72
C LEU A 117 14.87 -9.02 0.23
N PRO A 118 13.85 -9.20 -0.60
CA PRO A 118 14.06 -9.24 -2.04
C PRO A 118 14.28 -7.81 -2.55
N ASP A 119 15.51 -7.49 -2.98
CA ASP A 119 15.85 -6.19 -3.56
C ASP A 119 14.99 -5.83 -4.81
N GLU A 120 14.29 -6.81 -5.37
CA GLU A 120 13.65 -6.70 -6.68
C GLU A 120 12.12 -6.48 -6.65
N TYR A 121 11.46 -6.56 -5.49
CA TYR A 121 9.99 -6.56 -5.42
C TYR A 121 9.41 -5.61 -4.36
N ALA A 122 10.11 -4.53 -4.07
CA ALA A 122 9.59 -3.51 -3.17
C ALA A 122 8.78 -2.48 -3.96
N THR A 123 7.56 -2.21 -3.55
CA THR A 123 6.88 -0.99 -3.97
C THR A 123 7.27 0.17 -3.05
N ARG A 124 7.17 1.39 -3.58
CA ARG A 124 7.36 2.62 -2.82
C ARG A 124 5.99 3.26 -2.58
N VAL A 125 5.68 3.45 -1.32
CA VAL A 125 4.50 4.19 -0.87
C VAL A 125 4.95 5.56 -0.39
N GLU A 126 4.43 6.61 -1.00
CA GLU A 126 4.62 7.99 -0.57
C GLU A 126 3.29 8.57 -0.12
N VAL A 127 3.28 9.18 1.07
CA VAL A 127 2.09 9.81 1.64
C VAL A 127 2.39 11.27 1.88
N SER A 128 1.63 12.15 1.25
CA SER A 128 1.75 13.60 1.45
C SER A 128 0.48 14.18 2.08
N LEU A 129 0.67 15.22 2.89
CA LEU A 129 -0.39 15.93 3.58
C LEU A 129 -0.49 17.35 3.06
N SER A 130 -1.72 17.87 2.93
CA SER A 130 -1.96 19.27 2.65
C SER A 130 -3.17 19.78 3.40
N GLU A 131 -3.08 21.02 3.92
CA GLU A 131 -4.24 21.67 4.54
C GLU A 131 -5.24 22.08 3.46
N GLU A 132 -6.48 21.63 3.62
CA GLU A 132 -7.58 21.87 2.70
C GLU A 132 -8.76 22.57 3.41
N ARG A 133 -9.68 23.12 2.62
CA ARG A 133 -10.92 23.64 3.18
C ARG A 133 -11.78 22.51 3.72
N GLY A 134 -11.76 22.31 5.04
CA GLY A 134 -12.54 21.26 5.73
C GLY A 134 -11.69 20.17 6.34
N GLY A 135 -10.37 20.39 6.45
CA GLY A 135 -9.46 19.47 7.14
C GLY A 135 -8.12 19.30 6.44
N VAL A 136 -7.65 18.09 6.38
CA VAL A 136 -6.37 17.70 5.79
C VAL A 136 -6.62 16.72 4.64
N ALA A 137 -6.04 16.98 3.47
CA ALA A 137 -5.96 15.98 2.42
C ALA A 137 -4.78 15.05 2.70
N ILE A 138 -5.05 13.76 2.67
CA ILE A 138 -4.07 12.67 2.69
C ILE A 138 -4.01 12.14 1.27
N HIS A 139 -2.88 12.32 0.59
CA HIS A 139 -2.62 11.81 -0.74
C HIS A 139 -1.62 10.66 -0.65
N VAL A 140 -1.92 9.55 -1.31
CA VAL A 140 -1.06 8.37 -1.37
C VAL A 140 -0.70 8.09 -2.81
N GLU A 141 0.58 7.88 -3.05
CA GLU A 141 1.15 7.36 -4.29
C GLU A 141 1.86 6.04 -3.99
N GLU A 142 1.47 4.95 -4.65
CA GLU A 142 2.25 3.71 -4.67
C GLU A 142 2.84 3.51 -6.06
N SER A 143 4.15 3.26 -6.13
CA SER A 143 4.91 3.10 -7.37
C SER A 143 5.79 1.85 -7.33
N GLY A 144 6.23 1.38 -8.50
CA GLY A 144 7.00 0.16 -8.65
C GLY A 144 6.14 -1.09 -8.87
N LEU A 145 4.84 -0.93 -9.11
CA LEU A 145 3.90 -2.05 -9.28
C LEU A 145 4.22 -2.88 -10.52
N ALA A 146 4.74 -2.28 -11.58
CA ALA A 146 5.14 -3.00 -12.79
C ALA A 146 6.33 -3.94 -12.57
N SER A 147 7.15 -3.71 -11.53
CA SER A 147 8.29 -4.57 -11.19
C SER A 147 7.90 -5.85 -10.44
N VAL A 148 6.64 -5.94 -10.03
CA VAL A 148 6.10 -7.05 -9.24
C VAL A 148 6.08 -8.36 -10.02
N SER A 149 5.89 -8.31 -11.33
CA SER A 149 5.91 -9.49 -12.21
C SER A 149 6.31 -9.11 -13.62
N ASP A 150 7.05 -10.01 -14.29
CA ASP A 150 7.32 -9.94 -15.74
C ASP A 150 6.09 -10.31 -16.58
N ASP A 151 5.03 -10.83 -15.97
CA ASP A 151 3.78 -11.17 -16.65
C ASP A 151 2.82 -9.97 -16.61
N GLU A 152 2.41 -9.48 -17.79
CA GLU A 152 1.55 -8.30 -17.93
C GLU A 152 0.18 -8.48 -17.24
N ALA A 153 -0.37 -9.71 -17.23
CA ALA A 153 -1.65 -9.97 -16.59
C ALA A 153 -1.53 -9.94 -15.05
N GLU A 154 -0.40 -10.43 -14.52
CA GLU A 154 -0.12 -10.36 -13.09
C GLU A 154 0.18 -8.91 -12.65
N ALA A 155 0.93 -8.14 -13.45
CA ALA A 155 1.18 -6.72 -13.19
C ALA A 155 -0.14 -5.91 -13.20
N ARG A 156 -1.02 -6.17 -14.18
CA ARG A 156 -2.37 -5.58 -14.23
C ARG A 156 -3.19 -5.93 -12.99
N GLN A 157 -3.15 -7.19 -12.56
CA GLN A 157 -3.87 -7.62 -11.36
C GLN A 157 -3.34 -6.93 -10.11
N ALA A 158 -2.01 -6.79 -9.97
CA ALA A 158 -1.39 -6.08 -8.85
C ALA A 158 -1.81 -4.61 -8.81
N TYR A 159 -1.87 -3.95 -9.96
CA TYR A 159 -2.35 -2.59 -10.09
C TYR A 159 -3.83 -2.44 -9.66
N ASP A 160 -4.70 -3.31 -10.17
CA ASP A 160 -6.14 -3.28 -9.83
C ASP A 160 -6.36 -3.57 -8.33
N ASP A 161 -5.59 -4.50 -7.75
CA ASP A 161 -5.64 -4.83 -6.31
C ASP A 161 -5.14 -3.66 -5.45
N ALA A 162 -4.10 -2.96 -5.89
CA ALA A 162 -3.56 -1.78 -5.20
C ALA A 162 -4.58 -0.63 -5.15
N ILE A 163 -5.28 -0.34 -6.26
CA ILE A 163 -6.36 0.66 -6.28
C ILE A 163 -7.41 0.32 -5.23
N GLY A 164 -7.94 -0.91 -5.26
CA GLY A 164 -9.00 -1.34 -4.35
C GLY A 164 -8.56 -1.33 -2.88
N MET A 165 -7.31 -1.68 -2.61
CA MET A 165 -6.71 -1.64 -1.28
C MET A 165 -6.63 -0.20 -0.76
N TRP A 166 -6.04 0.72 -1.53
CA TRP A 166 -5.85 2.10 -1.09
C TRP A 166 -7.17 2.85 -0.88
N GLU A 167 -8.20 2.60 -1.69
CA GLU A 167 -9.54 3.15 -1.46
C GLU A 167 -10.09 2.72 -0.10
N GLN A 168 -9.94 1.45 0.27
CA GLN A 168 -10.42 0.92 1.55
C GLN A 168 -9.59 1.44 2.72
N VAL A 169 -8.28 1.48 2.59
CA VAL A 169 -7.34 1.99 3.60
C VAL A 169 -7.60 3.46 3.90
N LEU A 170 -7.75 4.30 2.88
CA LEU A 170 -8.03 5.73 3.08
C LEU A 170 -9.42 5.97 3.68
N LEU A 171 -10.41 5.14 3.35
CA LEU A 171 -11.71 5.20 4.01
C LEU A 171 -11.61 4.81 5.50
N ALA A 172 -10.82 3.79 5.82
CA ALA A 172 -10.56 3.39 7.21
C ALA A 172 -9.81 4.48 7.98
N ALA A 173 -8.78 5.10 7.38
CA ALA A 173 -8.04 6.24 7.93
C ALA A 173 -8.98 7.42 8.23
N LYS A 174 -9.86 7.75 7.29
CA LYS A 174 -10.87 8.79 7.48
C LYS A 174 -11.78 8.50 8.67
N ASN A 175 -12.33 7.29 8.75
CA ASN A 175 -13.20 6.91 9.86
C ASN A 175 -12.47 6.97 11.21
N TYR A 176 -11.22 6.51 11.25
CA TYR A 176 -10.37 6.54 12.44
C TYR A 176 -10.11 7.98 12.91
N LEU A 177 -9.65 8.85 12.02
CA LEU A 177 -9.30 10.24 12.33
C LEU A 177 -10.52 11.10 12.68
N GLU A 178 -11.68 10.83 12.07
CA GLU A 178 -12.93 11.53 12.37
C GLU A 178 -13.71 10.91 13.55
N GLY A 179 -13.19 9.85 14.18
CA GLY A 179 -13.79 9.20 15.35
C GLY A 179 -15.12 8.49 15.07
N ARG A 180 -15.24 7.89 13.90
CA ARG A 180 -16.46 7.20 13.42
C ARG A 180 -16.36 5.69 13.50
#